data_ad2c7b510ce93dcef8057a7a7d2ccae2
#
_entry.id   ad2c7b510ce93dcef8057a7a7d2ccae2
#
_cell.length_a   1.000
_cell.length_b   1.000
_cell.length_c   1.000
_cell.angle_alpha   90.00
_cell.angle_beta   90.00
_cell.angle_gamma   90.00
#
_symmetry.space_group_name_H-M   'P 1'
#
loop_
_entity.id
_entity.type
_entity.pdbx_description
1 polymer ?
#
loop_
_entity_poly.entity_id
_entity_poly.type
_entity_poly.pdbx_seq_one_letter_code
_entity_poly.pdbx_strand_id
1 'polypeptide(L)'
;MNRIKNLLSLLERVFNSRRLRTILGVLLVCIVSFGYIFYMAEPQIETFGDGIWWALVTITTVGYGDIAPLTTLGRLIAGTLMFVGLGLIATVTAIVSAKFVANYVDHHTNDDVLEKLEELEAEIEKLKSLEEDELEKLDELDSEIQDIKNKFQ
;
A
#
# COMPACT_ATOMS: atom_id res chain seq x y z
N MET A 1 -17.52 13.48 3.16
CA MET A 1 -18.17 12.19 2.83
C MET A 1 -17.31 11.33 1.88
N ASN A 2 -16.56 11.90 0.94
CA ASN A 2 -15.69 11.17 0.00
C ASN A 2 -14.48 10.48 0.64
N ARG A 3 -13.85 11.08 1.67
CA ARG A 3 -12.68 10.49 2.37
C ARG A 3 -13.00 9.16 3.06
N ILE A 4 -14.19 9.03 3.65
CA ILE A 4 -14.61 7.79 4.32
C ILE A 4 -14.88 6.68 3.27
N LYS A 5 -15.50 7.01 2.14
CA LYS A 5 -15.71 6.05 1.05
C LYS A 5 -14.40 5.55 0.45
N ASN A 6 -13.41 6.43 0.29
CA ASN A 6 -12.09 6.07 -0.19
C ASN A 6 -11.36 5.16 0.81
N LEU A 7 -11.44 5.45 2.11
CA LEU A 7 -10.89 4.58 3.16
C LEU A 7 -11.55 3.20 3.16
N LEU A 8 -12.87 3.13 3.05
CA LEU A 8 -13.60 1.85 3.00
C LEU A 8 -13.21 1.03 1.77
N SER A 9 -13.12 1.66 0.60
CA SER A 9 -12.69 0.96 -0.63
C SER A 9 -11.24 0.49 -0.57
N LEU A 10 -10.36 1.22 0.12
CA LEU A 10 -8.99 0.80 0.38
C LEU A 10 -8.95 -0.41 1.32
N LEU A 11 -9.71 -0.38 2.40
CA LEU A 11 -9.81 -1.51 3.32
C LEU A 11 -10.33 -2.75 2.60
N GLU A 12 -11.38 -2.65 1.79
CA GLU A 12 -11.87 -3.75 0.97
C GLU A 12 -10.80 -4.32 0.04
N ARG A 13 -10.04 -3.47 -0.66
CA ARG A 13 -8.94 -3.89 -1.55
C ARG A 13 -7.79 -4.55 -0.79
N VAL A 14 -7.49 -4.07 0.42
CA VAL A 14 -6.46 -4.66 1.30
C VAL A 14 -6.91 -6.04 1.75
N PHE A 15 -8.12 -6.17 2.31
CA PHE A 15 -8.66 -7.44 2.83
C PHE A 15 -8.96 -8.45 1.72
N ASN A 16 -9.32 -8.02 0.53
CA ASN A 16 -9.59 -8.90 -0.60
C ASN A 16 -8.32 -9.37 -1.35
N SER A 17 -7.13 -8.96 -0.90
CA SER A 17 -5.90 -9.42 -1.52
C SER A 17 -5.63 -10.89 -1.22
N ARG A 18 -5.38 -11.66 -2.27
CA ARG A 18 -5.07 -13.10 -2.17
C ARG A 18 -3.93 -13.38 -1.19
N ARG A 19 -2.88 -12.53 -1.21
CA ARG A 19 -1.71 -12.66 -0.33
C ARG A 19 -2.07 -12.50 1.14
N LEU A 20 -2.86 -11.48 1.49
CA LEU A 20 -3.26 -11.25 2.87
C LEU A 20 -4.14 -12.39 3.39
N ARG A 21 -5.11 -12.84 2.60
CA ARG A 21 -5.98 -13.98 2.98
C ARG A 21 -5.16 -15.25 3.20
N THR A 22 -4.15 -15.51 2.34
CA THR A 22 -3.28 -16.69 2.51
C THR A 22 -2.50 -16.60 3.82
N ILE A 23 -1.92 -15.45 4.16
CA ILE A 23 -1.13 -15.29 5.39
C ILE A 23 -2.01 -15.35 6.64
N LEU A 24 -3.21 -14.77 6.60
CA LEU A 24 -4.18 -14.90 7.68
C LEU A 24 -4.63 -16.36 7.87
N GLY A 25 -4.79 -17.10 6.77
CA GLY A 25 -5.04 -18.55 6.81
C GLY A 25 -3.88 -19.33 7.45
N VAL A 26 -2.65 -19.03 7.08
CA VAL A 26 -1.45 -19.62 7.68
C VAL A 26 -1.38 -19.28 9.17
N LEU A 27 -1.66 -18.04 9.56
CA LEU A 27 -1.70 -17.60 10.95
C LEU A 27 -2.73 -18.41 11.76
N LEU A 28 -3.93 -18.59 11.22
CA LEU A 28 -4.98 -19.38 11.85
C LEU A 28 -4.54 -20.86 12.02
N VAL A 29 -3.97 -21.45 10.98
CA VAL A 29 -3.44 -22.82 11.03
C VAL A 29 -2.32 -22.94 12.07
N CYS A 30 -1.42 -21.95 12.17
CA CYS A 30 -0.39 -21.92 13.21
C CYS A 30 -1.00 -21.88 14.61
N ILE A 31 -1.98 -21.01 14.87
CA ILE A 31 -2.65 -20.90 16.17
C ILE A 31 -3.28 -22.24 16.57
N VAL A 32 -4.02 -22.86 15.65
CA VAL A 32 -4.70 -24.14 15.90
C VAL A 32 -3.68 -25.26 16.13
N SER A 33 -2.65 -25.35 15.28
CA SER A 33 -1.64 -26.42 15.36
C SER A 33 -0.78 -26.30 16.63
N PHE A 34 -0.26 -25.12 16.91
CA PHE A 34 0.55 -24.90 18.11
C PHE A 34 -0.29 -24.99 19.39
N GLY A 35 -1.53 -24.51 19.37
CA GLY A 35 -2.46 -24.68 20.48
C GLY A 35 -2.76 -26.15 20.79
N TYR A 36 -2.94 -26.97 19.76
CA TYR A 36 -3.12 -28.42 19.93
C TYR A 36 -1.86 -29.09 20.47
N ILE A 37 -0.68 -28.81 19.90
CA ILE A 37 0.59 -29.37 20.35
C ILE A 37 0.88 -28.96 21.79
N PHE A 38 0.61 -27.73 22.17
CA PHE A 38 0.78 -27.24 23.53
C PHE A 38 -0.16 -27.92 24.52
N TYR A 39 -1.46 -28.07 24.14
CA TYR A 39 -2.44 -28.84 24.92
C TYR A 39 -1.96 -30.30 25.21
N MET A 40 -1.36 -30.94 24.21
CA MET A 40 -0.86 -32.32 24.37
C MET A 40 0.45 -32.41 25.18
N ALA A 41 1.25 -31.33 25.17
CA ALA A 41 2.57 -31.31 25.80
C ALA A 41 2.56 -30.84 27.26
N GLU A 42 1.56 -30.03 27.65
CA GLU A 42 1.45 -29.45 29.00
C GLU A 42 0.33 -30.11 29.83
N PRO A 43 0.68 -30.91 30.85
CA PRO A 43 -0.31 -31.65 31.65
C PRO A 43 -1.30 -30.76 32.42
N GLN A 44 -0.99 -29.48 32.61
CA GLN A 44 -1.81 -28.50 33.30
C GLN A 44 -2.92 -27.91 32.44
N ILE A 45 -2.85 -28.13 31.14
CA ILE A 45 -3.83 -27.61 30.20
C ILE A 45 -5.00 -28.60 30.10
N GLU A 46 -6.15 -28.21 30.62
CA GLU A 46 -7.30 -29.10 30.75
C GLU A 46 -8.10 -29.23 29.46
N THR A 47 -8.16 -28.16 28.66
CA THR A 47 -8.96 -28.13 27.44
C THR A 47 -8.13 -27.70 26.22
N PHE A 48 -8.56 -28.19 25.05
CA PHE A 48 -7.99 -27.71 23.78
C PHE A 48 -8.21 -26.20 23.57
N GLY A 49 -9.31 -25.66 24.10
CA GLY A 49 -9.61 -24.23 24.09
C GLY A 49 -8.55 -23.40 24.79
N ASP A 50 -8.05 -23.87 25.92
CA ASP A 50 -6.96 -23.20 26.69
C ASP A 50 -5.66 -23.19 25.88
N GLY A 51 -5.36 -24.27 25.17
CA GLY A 51 -4.21 -24.34 24.26
C GLY A 51 -4.32 -23.34 23.11
N ILE A 52 -5.49 -23.22 22.47
CA ILE A 52 -5.74 -22.21 21.42
C ILE A 52 -5.64 -20.81 22.00
N TRP A 53 -6.24 -20.55 23.15
CA TRP A 53 -6.17 -19.26 23.84
C TRP A 53 -4.71 -18.86 24.10
N TRP A 54 -3.93 -19.77 24.68
CA TRP A 54 -2.51 -19.55 24.92
C TRP A 54 -1.74 -19.23 23.63
N ALA A 55 -1.96 -20.01 22.56
CA ALA A 55 -1.30 -19.77 21.28
C ALA A 55 -1.68 -18.40 20.67
N LEU A 56 -2.96 -18.02 20.76
CA LEU A 56 -3.46 -16.72 20.29
C LEU A 56 -2.80 -15.57 21.04
N VAL A 57 -2.81 -15.63 22.38
CA VAL A 57 -2.24 -14.60 23.25
C VAL A 57 -0.72 -14.48 23.09
N THR A 58 -0.05 -15.62 22.85
CA THR A 58 1.39 -15.67 22.63
C THR A 58 1.79 -15.11 21.27
N ILE A 59 1.12 -15.53 20.19
CA ILE A 59 1.43 -15.10 18.82
C ILE A 59 1.12 -13.62 18.59
N THR A 60 0.10 -13.09 19.27
CA THR A 60 -0.25 -11.66 19.24
C THR A 60 0.64 -10.80 20.16
N THR A 61 1.59 -11.41 20.87
CA THR A 61 2.50 -10.74 21.81
C THR A 61 1.83 -10.07 23.03
N VAL A 62 0.56 -10.40 23.31
CA VAL A 62 -0.18 -9.87 24.48
C VAL A 62 0.34 -10.48 25.77
N GLY A 63 0.45 -11.81 25.84
CA GLY A 63 1.10 -12.54 26.95
C GLY A 63 0.51 -12.23 28.32
N TYR A 64 -0.78 -12.51 28.56
CA TYR A 64 -1.41 -12.27 29.86
C TYR A 64 -0.72 -13.00 31.04
N GLY A 65 -0.05 -14.11 30.75
CA GLY A 65 0.65 -14.90 31.79
C GLY A 65 -0.27 -15.77 32.62
N ASP A 66 -1.54 -15.87 32.26
CA ASP A 66 -2.54 -16.77 32.86
C ASP A 66 -2.24 -18.24 32.57
N ILE A 67 -1.72 -18.51 31.37
CA ILE A 67 -1.23 -19.82 30.94
C ILE A 67 0.23 -19.67 30.50
N ALA A 68 1.13 -20.42 31.10
CA ALA A 68 2.57 -20.40 30.78
C ALA A 68 3.14 -21.83 30.73
N PRO A 69 4.15 -22.13 29.87
CA PRO A 69 4.76 -23.44 29.78
C PRO A 69 5.56 -23.77 31.04
N LEU A 70 5.27 -24.88 31.68
CA LEU A 70 6.01 -25.38 32.84
C LEU A 70 7.06 -26.41 32.45
N THR A 71 6.77 -27.23 31.42
CA THR A 71 7.68 -28.26 30.95
C THR A 71 8.76 -27.69 30.01
N THR A 72 9.91 -28.38 29.91
CA THR A 72 10.96 -28.03 28.94
C THR A 72 10.43 -28.13 27.50
N LEU A 73 9.59 -29.12 27.21
CA LEU A 73 8.99 -29.32 25.91
C LEU A 73 8.03 -28.16 25.59
N GLY A 74 7.16 -27.75 26.52
CA GLY A 74 6.29 -26.61 26.36
C GLY A 74 7.04 -25.31 26.12
N ARG A 75 8.18 -25.09 26.77
CA ARG A 75 9.05 -23.91 26.53
C ARG A 75 9.67 -23.91 25.14
N LEU A 76 10.04 -25.08 24.59
CA LEU A 76 10.54 -25.20 23.23
C LEU A 76 9.42 -24.89 22.21
N ILE A 77 8.22 -25.43 22.46
CA ILE A 77 7.03 -25.14 21.62
C ILE A 77 6.73 -23.62 21.66
N ALA A 78 6.74 -23.03 22.85
CA ALA A 78 6.52 -21.59 23.02
C ALA A 78 7.57 -20.75 22.28
N GLY A 79 8.84 -21.03 22.41
CA GLY A 79 9.92 -20.36 21.72
C GLY A 79 9.75 -20.43 20.20
N THR A 80 9.42 -21.61 19.69
CA THR A 80 9.17 -21.80 18.24
C THR A 80 7.96 -20.98 17.78
N LEU A 81 6.85 -21.00 18.52
CA LEU A 81 5.66 -20.20 18.20
C LEU A 81 5.97 -18.70 18.19
N MET A 82 6.75 -18.20 19.16
CA MET A 82 7.15 -16.80 19.25
C MET A 82 7.94 -16.36 18.01
N PHE A 83 8.92 -17.15 17.56
CA PHE A 83 9.69 -16.83 16.35
C PHE A 83 8.84 -16.87 15.09
N VAL A 84 8.05 -17.91 14.88
CA VAL A 84 7.16 -18.05 13.74
C VAL A 84 6.10 -16.94 13.75
N GLY A 85 5.50 -16.68 14.91
CA GLY A 85 4.48 -15.65 15.10
C GLY A 85 4.98 -14.25 14.79
N LEU A 86 6.15 -13.89 15.29
CA LEU A 86 6.78 -12.60 15.01
C LEU A 86 6.96 -12.38 13.49
N GLY A 87 7.46 -13.40 12.78
CA GLY A 87 7.62 -13.35 11.33
C GLY A 87 6.30 -13.19 10.56
N LEU A 88 5.25 -13.91 10.99
CA LEU A 88 3.92 -13.82 10.38
C LEU A 88 3.28 -12.46 10.62
N ILE A 89 3.31 -11.93 11.83
CA ILE A 89 2.76 -10.60 12.17
C ILE A 89 3.52 -9.51 11.42
N ALA A 90 4.86 -9.56 11.38
CA ALA A 90 5.66 -8.62 10.62
C ALA A 90 5.29 -8.64 9.13
N THR A 91 5.04 -9.82 8.55
CA THR A 91 4.64 -9.97 7.15
C THR A 91 3.24 -9.38 6.89
N VAL A 92 2.28 -9.60 7.80
CA VAL A 92 0.94 -8.97 7.71
C VAL A 92 1.08 -7.44 7.70
N THR A 93 1.84 -6.91 8.67
CA THR A 93 2.07 -5.46 8.79
C THR A 93 2.73 -4.89 7.54
N ALA A 94 3.75 -5.57 7.00
CA ALA A 94 4.44 -5.14 5.77
C ALA A 94 3.50 -5.09 4.56
N ILE A 95 2.64 -6.10 4.37
CA ILE A 95 1.68 -6.14 3.27
C ILE A 95 0.64 -5.02 3.38
N VAL A 96 0.13 -4.78 4.59
CA VAL A 96 -0.83 -3.71 4.84
C VAL A 96 -0.18 -2.36 4.56
N SER A 97 1.00 -2.09 5.15
CA SER A 97 1.75 -0.85 4.97
C SER A 97 2.10 -0.58 3.51
N ALA A 98 2.60 -1.59 2.78
CA ALA A 98 2.94 -1.45 1.37
C ALA A 98 1.74 -1.01 0.51
N LYS A 99 0.53 -1.50 0.80
CA LYS A 99 -0.68 -1.11 0.09
C LYS A 99 -1.12 0.32 0.39
N PHE A 100 -0.98 0.77 1.64
CA PHE A 100 -1.25 2.16 2.01
C PHE A 100 -0.27 3.10 1.31
N VAL A 101 1.02 2.78 1.32
CA VAL A 101 2.06 3.57 0.64
C VAL A 101 1.83 3.63 -0.87
N ALA A 102 1.57 2.48 -1.51
CA ALA A 102 1.31 2.43 -2.94
C ALA A 102 0.11 3.30 -3.35
N ASN A 103 -0.99 3.26 -2.58
CA ASN A 103 -2.15 4.10 -2.85
C ASN A 103 -1.89 5.59 -2.61
N TYR A 104 -1.07 5.92 -1.59
CA TYR A 104 -0.67 7.30 -1.32
C TYR A 104 0.17 7.89 -2.46
N VAL A 105 1.16 7.12 -2.94
CA VAL A 105 2.04 7.50 -4.05
C VAL A 105 1.24 7.65 -5.35
N ASP A 106 0.34 6.70 -5.66
CA ASP A 106 -0.47 6.73 -6.88
C ASP A 106 -1.35 7.99 -6.96
N HIS A 107 -1.96 8.41 -5.85
CA HIS A 107 -2.76 9.63 -5.80
C HIS A 107 -1.93 10.91 -5.94
N HIS A 108 -0.81 11.03 -5.25
CA HIS A 108 -0.01 12.26 -5.29
C HIS A 108 0.76 12.40 -6.60
N THR A 109 1.29 11.30 -7.13
CA THR A 109 2.05 11.34 -8.40
C THR A 109 1.14 11.66 -9.58
N ASN A 110 -0.09 11.12 -9.60
CA ASN A 110 -1.03 11.41 -10.68
C ASN A 110 -1.54 12.85 -10.64
N ASP A 111 -1.82 13.39 -9.45
CA ASP A 111 -2.28 14.78 -9.30
C ASP A 111 -1.17 15.76 -9.71
N ASP A 112 0.07 15.55 -9.26
CA ASP A 112 1.25 16.37 -9.63
C ASP A 112 1.57 16.30 -11.14
N VAL A 113 1.40 15.12 -11.76
CA VAL A 113 1.63 14.93 -13.21
C VAL A 113 0.53 15.61 -14.04
N LEU A 114 -0.73 15.52 -13.60
CA LEU A 114 -1.84 16.19 -14.28
C LEU A 114 -1.69 17.71 -14.23
N GLU A 115 -1.34 18.28 -13.08
CA GLU A 115 -1.09 19.72 -12.92
C GLU A 115 0.03 20.20 -13.85
N LYS A 116 1.15 19.44 -13.95
CA LYS A 116 2.23 19.78 -14.87
C LYS A 116 1.87 19.63 -16.34
N LEU A 117 1.00 18.67 -16.68
CA LEU A 117 0.51 18.53 -18.06
C LEU A 117 -0.36 19.71 -18.46
N GLU A 118 -1.26 20.16 -17.59
CA GLU A 118 -2.09 21.36 -17.83
C GLU A 118 -1.24 22.62 -17.98
N GLU A 119 -0.19 22.76 -17.16
CA GLU A 119 0.77 23.88 -17.26
C GLU A 119 1.53 23.86 -18.58
N LEU A 120 2.03 22.70 -19.02
CA LEU A 120 2.71 22.53 -20.30
C LEU A 120 1.79 22.75 -21.51
N GLU A 121 0.54 22.30 -21.46
CA GLU A 121 -0.45 22.57 -22.51
C GLU A 121 -0.71 24.06 -22.66
N ALA A 122 -0.86 24.79 -21.55
CA ALA A 122 -1.03 26.25 -21.57
C ALA A 122 0.21 26.98 -22.14
N GLU A 123 1.41 26.48 -21.84
CA GLU A 123 2.65 27.06 -22.39
C GLU A 123 2.79 26.81 -23.89
N ILE A 124 2.42 25.63 -24.38
CA ILE A 124 2.37 25.30 -25.81
C ILE A 124 1.36 26.16 -26.56
N GLU A 125 0.19 26.39 -25.99
CA GLU A 125 -0.84 27.26 -26.60
C GLU A 125 -0.35 28.70 -26.71
N LYS A 126 0.34 29.20 -25.70
CA LYS A 126 0.98 30.52 -25.70
C LYS A 126 2.09 30.64 -26.76
N LEU A 127 2.92 29.61 -26.90
CA LEU A 127 3.99 29.58 -27.92
C LEU A 127 3.39 29.58 -29.33
N LYS A 128 2.33 28.81 -29.56
CA LYS A 128 1.61 28.81 -30.84
C LYS A 128 1.02 30.21 -31.21
N SER A 129 0.41 30.88 -30.23
CA SER A 129 -0.11 32.22 -30.47
C SER A 129 0.97 33.24 -30.82
N LEU A 130 2.16 33.11 -30.21
CA LEU A 130 3.33 33.97 -30.53
C LEU A 130 3.88 33.65 -31.94
N GLU A 131 3.92 32.38 -32.31
CA GLU A 131 4.35 31.96 -33.66
C GLU A 131 3.39 32.47 -34.73
N GLU A 132 2.06 32.44 -34.50
CA GLU A 132 1.06 33.00 -35.38
C GLU A 132 1.21 34.53 -35.53
N ASP A 133 1.43 35.24 -34.42
CA ASP A 133 1.69 36.71 -34.43
C ASP A 133 2.97 37.09 -35.18
N GLU A 134 4.04 36.27 -35.07
CA GLU A 134 5.29 36.47 -35.82
C GLU A 134 5.11 36.21 -37.32
N LEU A 135 4.36 35.17 -37.68
CA LEU A 135 4.05 34.87 -39.08
C LEU A 135 3.21 35.99 -39.74
N GLU A 136 2.21 36.52 -39.04
CA GLU A 136 1.39 37.66 -39.54
C GLU A 136 2.28 38.90 -39.78
N LYS A 137 3.21 39.21 -38.89
CA LYS A 137 4.18 40.29 -39.07
C LYS A 137 5.12 40.07 -40.25
N LEU A 138 5.55 38.84 -40.49
CA LEU A 138 6.38 38.52 -41.65
C LEU A 138 5.62 38.69 -42.96
N ASP A 139 4.36 38.29 -43.03
CA ASP A 139 3.51 38.48 -44.20
C ASP A 139 3.23 39.98 -44.48
N GLU A 140 3.05 40.78 -43.41
CA GLU A 140 2.89 42.24 -43.51
C GLU A 140 4.16 42.91 -44.07
N LEU A 141 5.34 42.53 -43.58
CA LEU A 141 6.63 43.01 -44.06
C LEU A 141 6.89 42.61 -45.52
N ASP A 142 6.55 41.40 -45.93
CA ASP A 142 6.73 40.93 -47.30
C ASP A 142 5.82 41.72 -48.26
N SER A 143 4.60 42.05 -47.83
CA SER A 143 3.66 42.92 -48.56
C SER A 143 4.24 44.35 -48.75
N GLU A 144 4.83 44.94 -47.68
CA GLU A 144 5.48 46.27 -47.77
C GLU A 144 6.69 46.23 -48.70
N ILE A 145 7.48 45.21 -48.67
CA ILE A 145 8.66 45.03 -49.56
C ILE A 145 8.19 44.94 -51.01
N GLN A 146 7.12 44.24 -51.32
CA GLN A 146 6.54 44.13 -52.65
C GLN A 146 6.03 45.47 -53.13
N ASP A 147 5.37 46.26 -52.29
CA ASP A 147 4.88 47.61 -52.65
C ASP A 147 6.02 48.59 -52.94
N ILE A 148 7.11 48.53 -52.14
CA ILE A 148 8.28 49.33 -52.40
C ILE A 148 8.93 48.94 -53.72
N LYS A 149 9.06 47.65 -54.02
CA LYS A 149 9.64 47.12 -55.24
C LYS A 149 8.85 47.57 -56.47
N ASN A 150 7.52 47.64 -56.39
CA ASN A 150 6.66 48.11 -57.48
C ASN A 150 6.72 49.61 -57.68
N LYS A 151 7.11 50.42 -56.69
CA LYS A 151 7.29 51.85 -56.81
C LYS A 151 8.63 52.27 -57.49
N PHE A 152 9.57 51.35 -57.55
CA PHE A 152 10.90 51.56 -58.13
C PHE A 152 11.08 50.91 -59.52
N GLN A 153 10.06 50.29 -60.07
CA GLN A 153 9.98 49.88 -61.47
C GLN A 153 9.17 50.86 -62.28
#